data_661e1031104abf756cdf83a3b3a13690
#
_entry.id   661e1031104abf756cdf83a3b3a13690
#
_cell.length_a   1.000
_cell.length_b   1.000
_cell.length_c   1.000
_cell.angle_alpha   90.00
_cell.angle_beta   90.00
_cell.angle_gamma   90.00
#
_symmetry.space_group_name_H-M   'P 1'
#
loop_
_entity.id
_entity.type
_entity.pdbx_description
1 polymer ?
#
loop_
_entity_poly.entity_id
_entity_poly.type
_entity_poly.pdbx_seq_one_letter_code
_entity_poly.pdbx_strand_id
1 'polypeptide(L)'
;MILQDVLNKPYELKREIASLEGIKAQYEILANSIPGGNYDEPRVQKSRSNKAPFVHWIDKIMGVENKIDEKMKELEKYELLIMEAVDILPDLNQKKIVIARFLSCKTWSTICKEFFISMTTAKRWKYEALKNIDKSVSNKLIWTSLDL
;
A
#
# COMPACT_ATOMS: atom_id res chain seq x y z
N MET A 1 16.86 1.98 -10.21
CA MET A 1 15.50 1.45 -10.18
C MET A 1 14.74 1.91 -11.41
N ILE A 2 14.03 1.00 -12.07
CA ILE A 2 13.29 1.36 -13.28
C ILE A 2 12.04 2.14 -12.91
N LEU A 3 11.71 3.15 -13.69
CA LEU A 3 10.54 4.01 -13.45
C LEU A 3 9.26 3.19 -13.26
N GLN A 4 9.05 2.18 -14.08
CA GLN A 4 7.85 1.36 -14.01
C GLN A 4 7.73 0.66 -12.65
N ASP A 5 8.83 0.22 -12.08
CA ASP A 5 8.83 -0.42 -10.76
C ASP A 5 8.42 0.57 -9.67
N VAL A 6 8.92 1.79 -9.74
CA VAL A 6 8.57 2.84 -8.79
C VAL A 6 7.08 3.17 -8.87
N LEU A 7 6.56 3.28 -10.09
CA LEU A 7 5.16 3.62 -10.31
C LEU A 7 4.20 2.50 -9.85
N ASN A 8 4.66 1.25 -9.92
CA ASN A 8 3.84 0.12 -9.48
C ASN A 8 3.87 -0.12 -7.97
N LYS A 9 4.85 0.45 -7.27
CA LYS A 9 5.01 0.25 -5.83
C LYS A 9 3.79 0.63 -4.99
N PRO A 10 3.13 1.76 -5.20
CA PRO A 10 1.94 2.08 -4.41
C PRO A 10 0.85 1.02 -4.50
N TYR A 11 0.61 0.49 -5.69
CA TYR A 11 -0.38 -0.57 -5.87
C TYR A 11 0.01 -1.83 -5.12
N GLU A 12 1.27 -2.26 -5.26
CA GLU A 12 1.78 -3.44 -4.56
C GLU A 12 1.70 -3.30 -3.05
N LEU A 13 2.13 -2.14 -2.52
CA LEU A 13 2.11 -1.87 -1.09
C LEU A 13 0.69 -1.80 -0.54
N LYS A 14 -0.24 -1.20 -1.27
CA LYS A 14 -1.64 -1.16 -0.86
C LYS A 14 -2.24 -2.56 -0.80
N ARG A 15 -1.88 -3.42 -1.73
CA ARG A 15 -2.32 -4.82 -1.70
C ARG A 15 -1.76 -5.57 -0.51
N GLU A 16 -0.48 -5.37 -0.22
CA GLU A 16 0.16 -6.00 0.94
C GLU A 16 -0.46 -5.51 2.25
N ILE A 17 -0.72 -4.22 2.37
CA ILE A 17 -1.38 -3.64 3.54
C ILE A 17 -2.78 -4.24 3.71
N ALA A 18 -3.55 -4.31 2.63
CA ALA A 18 -4.89 -4.90 2.68
C ALA A 18 -4.84 -6.36 3.12
N SER A 19 -3.87 -7.12 2.64
CA SER A 19 -3.67 -8.51 3.05
C SER A 19 -3.32 -8.61 4.54
N LEU A 20 -2.45 -7.75 5.02
CA LEU A 20 -2.07 -7.71 6.43
C LEU A 20 -3.25 -7.31 7.32
N GLU A 21 -4.06 -6.36 6.88
CA GLU A 21 -5.27 -5.97 7.59
C GLU A 21 -6.27 -7.12 7.67
N GLY A 22 -6.39 -7.91 6.61
CA GLY A 22 -7.22 -9.12 6.62
C GLY A 22 -6.72 -10.15 7.63
N ILE A 23 -5.41 -10.35 7.69
CA ILE A 23 -4.80 -11.25 8.67
C ILE A 23 -5.04 -10.74 10.09
N LYS A 24 -4.86 -9.44 10.31
CA LYS A 24 -5.13 -8.82 11.60
C LYS A 24 -6.57 -9.03 12.04
N ALA A 25 -7.51 -8.79 11.13
CA ALA A 25 -8.93 -9.00 11.41
C ALA A 25 -9.21 -10.44 11.80
N GLN A 26 -8.56 -11.39 11.15
CA GLN A 26 -8.71 -12.80 11.48
C GLN A 26 -8.18 -13.12 12.88
N TYR A 27 -7.04 -12.54 13.24
CA TYR A 27 -6.50 -12.70 14.59
C TYR A 27 -7.41 -12.08 15.65
N GLU A 28 -8.03 -10.95 15.34
CA GLU A 28 -8.99 -10.31 16.23
C GLU A 28 -10.21 -11.18 16.46
N ILE A 29 -10.71 -11.83 15.42
CA ILE A 29 -11.82 -12.77 15.52
C ILE A 29 -11.42 -13.94 16.42
N LEU A 30 -10.24 -14.50 16.23
CA LEU A 30 -9.76 -15.60 17.04
C LEU A 30 -9.56 -15.20 18.49
N ALA A 31 -9.06 -14.01 18.75
CA ALA A 31 -8.90 -13.50 20.10
C ALA A 31 -10.24 -13.36 20.81
N ASN A 32 -11.24 -12.86 20.10
CA ASN A 32 -12.57 -12.62 20.65
C ASN A 32 -13.40 -13.90 20.79
N SER A 33 -13.02 -14.96 20.10
CA SER A 33 -13.74 -16.23 20.18
C SER A 33 -13.32 -17.10 21.35
N ILE A 34 -12.32 -16.68 22.11
CA ILE A 34 -11.89 -17.42 23.29
C ILE A 34 -13.02 -17.42 24.32
N PRO A 35 -13.48 -18.60 24.78
CA PRO A 35 -14.58 -18.63 25.72
C PRO A 35 -14.18 -17.97 27.04
N GLY A 36 -14.93 -16.95 27.41
CA GLY A 36 -14.69 -16.25 28.67
C GLY A 36 -15.35 -16.93 29.84
N GLY A 37 -16.31 -17.84 29.58
CA GLY A 37 -17.07 -18.47 30.64
C GLY A 37 -16.32 -19.49 31.45
N ASN A 38 -15.15 -19.86 31.02
CA ASN A 38 -14.36 -20.88 31.70
C ASN A 38 -13.49 -20.33 32.81
N TYR A 39 -13.55 -19.06 33.08
CA TYR A 39 -12.75 -18.48 34.14
C TYR A 39 -13.18 -18.91 35.53
N ASP A 40 -14.42 -19.34 35.67
CA ASP A 40 -14.93 -19.77 36.96
C ASP A 40 -14.50 -21.18 37.34
N GLU A 41 -14.01 -21.94 36.41
CA GLU A 41 -13.57 -23.29 36.71
C GLU A 41 -12.16 -23.26 37.27
N PRO A 42 -11.96 -23.84 38.43
CA PRO A 42 -10.63 -23.94 39.00
C PRO A 42 -9.82 -24.89 38.16
N ARG A 43 -9.08 -24.36 37.25
CA ARG A 43 -8.23 -25.18 36.44
C ARG A 43 -7.04 -25.60 37.22
N VAL A 44 -6.87 -26.86 37.27
CA VAL A 44 -5.63 -27.38 37.79
C VAL A 44 -4.56 -26.92 36.82
N GLN A 45 -3.74 -26.10 37.30
CA GLN A 45 -2.86 -25.42 36.44
C GLN A 45 -1.75 -26.29 35.97
N LYS A 46 -1.80 -26.57 34.74
CA LYS A 46 -0.78 -27.35 34.17
C LYS A 46 0.00 -26.63 33.17
N SER A 47 -0.45 -25.51 32.82
CA SER A 47 0.13 -24.82 31.70
C SER A 47 1.55 -24.48 31.96
N ARG A 48 2.38 -24.81 31.04
CA ARG A 48 3.73 -24.41 31.06
C ARG A 48 3.92 -23.07 30.43
N SER A 49 2.91 -22.60 29.68
CA SER A 49 2.94 -21.30 29.11
C SER A 49 2.48 -20.29 30.13
N ASN A 50 3.23 -19.23 30.31
CA ASN A 50 2.84 -18.16 31.20
C ASN A 50 1.87 -17.18 30.56
N LYS A 51 1.56 -17.36 29.28
CA LYS A 51 0.66 -16.46 28.56
C LYS A 51 -0.70 -17.09 28.40
N ALA A 52 -1.72 -16.32 28.73
CA ALA A 52 -3.08 -16.68 28.39
C ALA A 52 -3.25 -16.72 26.87
N PRO A 53 -4.15 -17.55 26.34
CA PRO A 53 -4.38 -17.59 24.89
C PRO A 53 -4.69 -16.22 24.30
N PHE A 54 -5.40 -15.40 25.05
CA PHE A 54 -5.71 -14.04 24.64
C PHE A 54 -4.43 -13.22 24.41
N VAL A 55 -3.45 -13.32 25.30
CA VAL A 55 -2.18 -12.59 25.17
C VAL A 55 -1.41 -13.03 23.93
N HIS A 56 -1.46 -14.32 23.62
CA HIS A 56 -0.84 -14.85 22.41
C HIS A 56 -1.38 -14.18 21.15
N TRP A 57 -2.71 -14.01 21.06
CA TRP A 57 -3.31 -13.36 19.90
C TRP A 57 -3.03 -11.87 19.88
N ILE A 58 -2.97 -11.23 21.04
CA ILE A 58 -2.59 -9.82 21.13
C ILE A 58 -1.17 -9.59 20.60
N ASP A 59 -0.24 -10.46 20.98
CA ASP A 59 1.13 -10.38 20.49
C ASP A 59 1.19 -10.49 18.96
N LYS A 60 0.40 -11.40 18.39
CA LYS A 60 0.34 -11.57 16.94
C LYS A 60 -0.27 -10.36 16.25
N ILE A 61 -1.32 -9.79 16.83
CA ILE A 61 -1.96 -8.59 16.30
C ILE A 61 -0.97 -7.43 16.30
N MET A 62 -0.23 -7.23 17.37
CA MET A 62 0.79 -6.18 17.45
C MET A 62 1.90 -6.37 16.42
N GLY A 63 2.31 -7.60 16.19
CA GLY A 63 3.29 -7.91 15.16
C GLY A 63 2.81 -7.53 13.77
N VAL A 64 1.55 -7.82 13.46
CA VAL A 64 0.96 -7.44 12.16
C VAL A 64 0.81 -5.94 12.05
N GLU A 65 0.37 -5.27 13.12
CA GLU A 65 0.26 -3.80 13.14
C GLU A 65 1.60 -3.14 12.84
N ASN A 66 2.68 -3.65 13.41
CA ASN A 66 4.02 -3.13 13.15
C ASN A 66 4.40 -3.28 11.67
N LYS A 67 4.06 -4.40 11.06
CA LYS A 67 4.32 -4.62 9.64
C LYS A 67 3.50 -3.67 8.77
N ILE A 68 2.24 -3.44 9.14
CA ILE A 68 1.38 -2.49 8.44
C ILE A 68 2.00 -1.09 8.51
N ASP A 69 2.45 -0.66 9.69
CA ASP A 69 3.07 0.65 9.86
C ASP A 69 4.32 0.82 9.00
N GLU A 70 5.16 -0.22 8.94
CA GLU A 70 6.36 -0.21 8.09
C GLU A 70 5.98 -0.06 6.62
N LYS A 71 4.96 -0.81 6.17
CA LYS A 71 4.50 -0.74 4.78
C LYS A 71 3.87 0.60 4.47
N MET A 72 3.16 1.20 5.41
CA MET A 72 2.56 2.53 5.23
C MET A 72 3.62 3.61 5.08
N LYS A 73 4.70 3.52 5.84
CA LYS A 73 5.83 4.46 5.70
C LYS A 73 6.52 4.32 4.35
N GLU A 74 6.69 3.08 3.90
CA GLU A 74 7.26 2.81 2.58
C GLU A 74 6.35 3.36 1.48
N LEU A 75 5.04 3.15 1.62
CA LEU A 75 4.05 3.67 0.67
C LEU A 75 4.13 5.19 0.57
N GLU A 76 4.17 5.88 1.71
CA GLU A 76 4.28 7.34 1.74
C GLU A 76 5.52 7.82 1.00
N LYS A 77 6.64 7.14 1.19
CA LYS A 77 7.89 7.47 0.51
C LYS A 77 7.73 7.41 -1.01
N TYR A 78 7.13 6.34 -1.52
CA TYR A 78 6.92 6.19 -2.97
C TYR A 78 5.88 7.18 -3.49
N GLU A 79 4.84 7.45 -2.73
CA GLU A 79 3.85 8.45 -3.13
C GLU A 79 4.46 9.84 -3.27
N LEU A 80 5.32 10.24 -2.34
CA LEU A 80 6.03 11.52 -2.42
C LEU A 80 6.91 11.59 -3.66
N LEU A 81 7.61 10.51 -3.98
CA LEU A 81 8.45 10.47 -5.17
C LEU A 81 7.65 10.61 -6.46
N ILE A 82 6.52 9.94 -6.52
CA ILE A 82 5.63 10.03 -7.69
C ILE A 82 5.07 11.44 -7.81
N MET A 83 4.67 12.07 -6.70
CA MET A 83 4.18 13.44 -6.73
C MET A 83 5.25 14.43 -7.19
N GLU A 84 6.50 14.25 -6.79
CA GLU A 84 7.60 15.06 -7.30
C GLU A 84 7.75 14.92 -8.81
N ALA A 85 7.62 13.67 -9.30
CA ALA A 85 7.67 13.43 -10.74
C ALA A 85 6.47 14.06 -11.47
N VAL A 86 5.31 14.02 -10.87
CA VAL A 86 4.09 14.64 -11.43
C VAL A 86 4.25 16.15 -11.54
N ASP A 87 4.88 16.78 -10.55
CA ASP A 87 5.06 18.23 -10.55
C ASP A 87 5.91 18.73 -11.74
N ILE A 88 6.74 17.86 -12.29
CA ILE A 88 7.60 18.20 -13.43
C ILE A 88 6.82 18.15 -14.75
N LEU A 89 5.70 17.46 -14.80
CA LEU A 89 4.95 17.28 -16.04
C LEU A 89 4.33 18.60 -16.51
N PRO A 90 4.45 18.90 -17.81
CA PRO A 90 3.96 20.18 -18.33
C PRO A 90 2.44 20.22 -18.58
N ASP A 91 1.83 19.08 -18.78
CA ASP A 91 0.44 18.98 -19.19
C ASP A 91 -0.44 18.52 -18.03
N LEU A 92 -1.52 19.24 -17.79
CA LEU A 92 -2.47 18.90 -16.74
C LEU A 92 -3.09 17.51 -16.96
N ASN A 93 -3.36 17.14 -18.20
CA ASN A 93 -3.94 15.83 -18.52
C ASN A 93 -2.96 14.70 -18.16
N GLN A 94 -1.67 14.91 -18.40
CA GLN A 94 -0.64 13.96 -18.00
C GLN A 94 -0.54 13.82 -16.50
N LYS A 95 -0.62 14.93 -15.76
CA LYS A 95 -0.63 14.90 -14.29
C LYS A 95 -1.82 14.10 -13.77
N LYS A 96 -3.01 14.38 -14.29
CA LYS A 96 -4.24 13.72 -13.87
C LYS A 96 -4.19 12.20 -14.09
N ILE A 97 -3.68 11.78 -15.23
CA ILE A 97 -3.65 10.36 -15.57
C ILE A 97 -2.67 9.59 -14.67
N VAL A 98 -1.51 10.18 -14.38
CA VAL A 98 -0.52 9.56 -13.51
C VAL A 98 -1.06 9.44 -12.09
N ILE A 99 -1.65 10.50 -11.56
CA ILE A 99 -2.23 10.49 -10.23
C ILE A 99 -3.35 9.43 -10.14
N ALA A 100 -4.26 9.42 -11.10
CA ALA A 100 -5.39 8.48 -11.08
C ALA A 100 -4.94 7.03 -11.18
N ARG A 101 -3.97 6.74 -12.03
CA ARG A 101 -3.55 5.37 -12.27
C ARG A 101 -2.57 4.85 -11.24
N PHE A 102 -1.57 5.65 -10.85
CA PHE A 102 -0.47 5.18 -10.02
C PHE A 102 -0.58 5.54 -8.56
N LEU A 103 -1.21 6.65 -8.22
CA LEU A 103 -1.42 7.03 -6.81
C LEU A 103 -2.76 6.55 -6.29
N SER A 104 -3.83 6.83 -7.02
CA SER A 104 -5.18 6.39 -6.64
C SER A 104 -5.46 4.95 -7.02
N CYS A 105 -4.60 4.35 -7.85
CA CYS A 105 -4.69 2.95 -8.28
C CYS A 105 -6.03 2.60 -8.92
N LYS A 106 -6.59 3.53 -9.68
CA LYS A 106 -7.86 3.32 -10.37
C LYS A 106 -7.70 2.42 -11.59
N THR A 107 -8.72 1.65 -11.90
CA THR A 107 -8.75 0.86 -13.13
C THR A 107 -8.89 1.77 -14.34
N TRP A 108 -8.45 1.30 -15.50
CA TRP A 108 -8.60 2.06 -16.74
C TRP A 108 -10.05 2.37 -17.05
N SER A 109 -10.94 1.43 -16.79
CA SER A 109 -12.37 1.62 -16.99
C SER A 109 -12.90 2.80 -16.16
N THR A 110 -12.54 2.87 -14.90
CA THR A 110 -12.91 3.96 -13.99
C THR A 110 -12.35 5.30 -14.47
N ILE A 111 -11.08 5.32 -14.86
CA ILE A 111 -10.42 6.53 -15.35
C ILE A 111 -11.12 7.08 -16.58
N CYS A 112 -11.43 6.20 -17.53
CA CYS A 112 -12.12 6.62 -18.75
C CYS A 112 -13.49 7.20 -18.46
N LYS A 113 -14.23 6.64 -17.51
CA LYS A 113 -15.52 7.14 -17.10
C LYS A 113 -15.43 8.50 -16.41
N GLU A 114 -14.51 8.65 -15.48
CA GLU A 114 -14.35 9.88 -14.72
C GLU A 114 -13.85 11.04 -15.57
N PHE A 115 -12.95 10.78 -16.49
CA PHE A 115 -12.35 11.82 -17.32
C PHE A 115 -13.06 12.02 -18.65
N PHE A 116 -14.07 11.22 -18.94
CA PHE A 116 -14.82 11.27 -20.20
C PHE A 116 -13.92 11.12 -21.43
N ILE A 117 -13.01 10.15 -21.38
CA ILE A 117 -12.06 9.89 -22.46
C ILE A 117 -12.11 8.41 -22.86
N SER A 118 -11.60 8.12 -24.05
CA SER A 118 -11.49 6.74 -24.52
C SER A 118 -10.27 6.06 -23.90
N MET A 119 -10.26 4.73 -23.93
CA MET A 119 -9.12 3.94 -23.47
C MET A 119 -7.84 4.30 -24.23
N THR A 120 -7.94 4.50 -25.53
CA THR A 120 -6.82 4.87 -26.39
C THR A 120 -6.22 6.21 -25.94
N THR A 121 -7.07 7.20 -25.67
CA THR A 121 -6.64 8.51 -25.21
C THR A 121 -5.98 8.41 -23.83
N ALA A 122 -6.56 7.64 -22.92
CA ALA A 122 -6.01 7.46 -21.57
C ALA A 122 -4.61 6.84 -21.64
N LYS A 123 -4.43 5.81 -22.43
CA LYS A 123 -3.12 5.14 -22.58
C LYS A 123 -2.10 6.02 -23.28
N ARG A 124 -2.55 6.84 -24.23
CA ARG A 124 -1.66 7.80 -24.89
C ARG A 124 -1.15 8.84 -23.90
N TRP A 125 -2.03 9.42 -23.09
CA TRP A 125 -1.63 10.38 -22.06
C TRP A 125 -0.66 9.76 -21.06
N LYS A 126 -0.92 8.52 -20.65
CA LYS A 126 0.00 7.78 -19.78
C LYS A 126 1.37 7.65 -20.43
N TYR A 127 1.41 7.20 -21.67
CA TYR A 127 2.67 7.00 -22.40
C TYR A 127 3.45 8.29 -22.50
N GLU A 128 2.81 9.38 -22.88
CA GLU A 128 3.45 10.69 -22.99
C GLU A 128 3.97 11.18 -21.63
N ALA A 129 3.18 10.95 -20.57
CA ALA A 129 3.57 11.33 -19.21
C ALA A 129 4.83 10.58 -18.78
N LEU A 130 4.86 9.27 -18.97
CA LEU A 130 6.00 8.45 -18.59
C LEU A 130 7.24 8.82 -19.37
N LYS A 131 7.09 9.15 -20.64
CA LYS A 131 8.19 9.59 -21.48
C LYS A 131 8.78 10.92 -20.97
N ASN A 132 7.93 11.85 -20.58
CA ASN A 132 8.36 13.13 -20.02
C ASN A 132 9.03 12.96 -18.66
N ILE A 133 8.53 12.05 -17.83
CA ILE A 133 9.14 11.74 -16.53
C ILE A 133 10.54 11.15 -16.74
N ASP A 134 10.67 10.17 -17.64
CA ASP A 134 11.96 9.56 -17.94
C ASP A 134 13.01 10.58 -18.36
N LYS A 135 12.64 11.52 -19.22
CA LYS A 135 13.54 12.58 -19.66
C LYS A 135 13.99 13.45 -18.50
N SER A 136 13.06 13.78 -17.61
CA SER A 136 13.35 14.64 -16.46
C SER A 136 14.19 13.91 -15.41
N VAL A 137 13.94 12.64 -15.20
CA VAL A 137 14.68 11.81 -14.24
C VAL A 137 16.14 11.66 -14.69
N SER A 138 16.37 11.49 -16.00
CA SER A 138 17.72 11.41 -16.53
C SER A 138 18.53 12.66 -16.23
N ASN A 139 17.85 13.79 -16.06
CA ASN A 139 18.50 15.07 -15.81
C ASN A 139 18.63 15.45 -14.33
N LYS A 140 17.88 14.82 -13.43
CA LYS A 140 17.76 15.30 -12.04
C LYS A 140 18.09 14.30 -10.94
N LEU A 141 18.47 13.09 -11.23
CA LEU A 141 18.83 12.12 -10.19
C LEU A 141 17.76 11.96 -9.08
N ILE A 142 16.47 12.21 -9.41
CA ILE A 142 15.39 12.14 -8.43
C ILE A 142 15.31 10.76 -7.79
N TRP A 143 15.68 9.74 -8.56
CA TRP A 143 15.57 8.36 -8.12
C TRP A 143 16.76 7.84 -7.33
N THR A 144 17.84 8.61 -7.23
CA THR A 144 19.02 8.15 -6.48
C THR A 144 18.76 8.09 -4.98
N SER A 145 17.79 8.85 -4.50
CA SER A 145 17.41 8.79 -3.09
C SER A 145 16.69 7.51 -2.70
N LEU A 146 16.30 6.69 -3.68
CA LEU A 146 15.65 5.41 -3.43
C LEU A 146 16.61 4.26 -3.24
N ASP A 147 17.84 4.41 -3.67
CA ASP A 147 18.83 3.36 -3.58
C ASP A 147 19.42 3.25 -2.16
N LEU A 148 18.87 3.97 -1.27
CA LEU A 148 19.18 3.89 0.14
C LEU A 148 18.18 2.95 0.81
#